data_f249de6d05b49e4a56e7b83b24c9d71e
#
_entry.id   f249de6d05b49e4a56e7b83b24c9d71e
#
_cell.length_a   1.000
_cell.length_b   1.000
_cell.length_c   1.000
_cell.angle_alpha   90.00
_cell.angle_beta   90.00
_cell.angle_gamma   90.00
#
_symmetry.space_group_name_H-M   'P 1'
#
loop_
_entity.id
_entity.type
_entity.pdbx_description
1 polymer ?
#
loop_
_entity_poly.entity_id
_entity_poly.type
_entity_poly.pdbx_seq_one_letter_code
_entity_poly.pdbx_strand_id
1 'polypeptide(L)'
;MSKKYAAFITALFCVFIFGFGAALLISPDRDFSQQENRYLAKFEAPTLSTLKSGEFMKDFEQYVIDQFPLRDGWIQLKAWCERLVGKQENNGVYLGTDDGQTLFAQYTKPSAEDLAKRVGYVNQLGANVEVPVYFALIPDKSYVWADRLPHRAPLVDDGSTIQESMDLTGEDVTYIDLRDAFSGDDVFYRTDHHWSLFGAFQGYEALNQAMGVETVTPEGEPTRVSDSFYGTTYSSSGAGWVRPDEIYTWVSPQGITVTAYPAGQPEPGVLYDKSYLEKKDKYSMFLGGNKPLAVLENPQATGGKLLVIRDSYSDALAPFLAQSWQEVHLFDVRYNLNSVQQYVEENHIDQVLVLFSASNFSTESNLFVMSR
;
A
#
# COMPACT_ATOMS: atom_id res chain seq x y z
N MET A 1 -9.12 -53.04 7.43
CA MET A 1 -9.93 -52.18 6.50
C MET A 1 -10.65 -53.06 5.52
N SER A 2 -11.93 -52.92 5.30
CA SER A 2 -12.65 -53.76 4.33
C SER A 2 -12.22 -53.43 2.90
N LYS A 3 -12.18 -54.47 2.01
CA LYS A 3 -11.81 -54.24 0.58
C LYS A 3 -12.73 -53.21 -0.08
N LYS A 4 -13.99 -53.16 0.32
CA LYS A 4 -14.96 -52.15 -0.20
C LYS A 4 -14.60 -50.72 0.20
N TYR A 5 -14.15 -50.51 1.45
CA TYR A 5 -13.70 -49.21 1.93
C TYR A 5 -12.42 -48.76 1.21
N ALA A 6 -11.45 -49.66 1.05
CA ALA A 6 -10.23 -49.36 0.30
C ALA A 6 -10.54 -48.97 -1.16
N ALA A 7 -11.40 -49.74 -1.83
CA ALA A 7 -11.83 -49.44 -3.20
C ALA A 7 -12.55 -48.07 -3.31
N PHE A 8 -13.42 -47.76 -2.34
CA PHE A 8 -14.10 -46.46 -2.29
C PHE A 8 -13.13 -45.29 -2.16
N ILE A 9 -12.17 -45.38 -1.22
CA ILE A 9 -11.15 -44.31 -1.03
C ILE A 9 -10.26 -44.17 -2.27
N THR A 10 -9.85 -45.31 -2.88
CA THR A 10 -9.04 -45.26 -4.10
C THR A 10 -9.82 -44.64 -5.26
N ALA A 11 -11.10 -44.99 -5.44
CA ALA A 11 -11.94 -44.39 -6.46
C ALA A 11 -12.12 -42.88 -6.24
N LEU A 12 -12.39 -42.46 -4.99
CA LEU A 12 -12.51 -41.06 -4.62
C LEU A 12 -11.23 -40.28 -4.92
N PHE A 13 -10.07 -40.84 -4.56
CA PHE A 13 -8.75 -40.27 -4.86
C PHE A 13 -8.52 -40.12 -6.38
N CYS A 14 -8.81 -41.20 -7.13
CA CYS A 14 -8.68 -41.15 -8.59
C CYS A 14 -9.61 -40.10 -9.23
N VAL A 15 -10.86 -40.02 -8.80
CA VAL A 15 -11.83 -39.03 -9.30
C VAL A 15 -11.32 -37.63 -9.00
N PHE A 16 -10.77 -37.40 -7.81
CA PHE A 16 -10.22 -36.09 -7.44
C PHE A 16 -9.02 -35.74 -8.34
N ILE A 17 -7.99 -36.59 -8.39
CA ILE A 17 -6.75 -36.28 -9.13
C ILE A 17 -7.02 -36.18 -10.64
N PHE A 18 -7.69 -37.17 -11.24
CA PHE A 18 -7.92 -37.16 -12.67
C PHE A 18 -9.01 -36.16 -13.08
N GLY A 19 -10.02 -35.92 -12.23
CA GLY A 19 -11.07 -34.96 -12.46
C GLY A 19 -10.53 -33.52 -12.46
N PHE A 20 -9.75 -33.13 -11.45
CA PHE A 20 -9.12 -31.80 -11.43
C PHE A 20 -8.01 -31.66 -12.49
N GLY A 21 -7.23 -32.73 -12.75
CA GLY A 21 -6.26 -32.73 -13.85
C GLY A 21 -6.91 -32.51 -15.22
N ALA A 22 -8.03 -33.20 -15.50
CA ALA A 22 -8.80 -32.99 -16.75
C ALA A 22 -9.39 -31.58 -16.79
N ALA A 23 -9.95 -31.09 -15.67
CA ALA A 23 -10.50 -29.74 -15.60
C ALA A 23 -9.42 -28.68 -15.86
N LEU A 24 -8.20 -28.85 -15.34
CA LEU A 24 -7.08 -27.95 -15.59
C LEU A 24 -6.73 -27.90 -17.10
N LEU A 25 -6.74 -29.06 -17.78
CA LEU A 25 -6.38 -29.16 -19.20
C LEU A 25 -7.43 -28.57 -20.14
N ILE A 26 -8.70 -28.57 -19.76
CA ILE A 26 -9.81 -28.10 -20.61
C ILE A 26 -10.30 -26.70 -20.28
N SER A 27 -9.96 -26.18 -19.09
CA SER A 27 -10.33 -24.82 -18.70
C SER A 27 -9.43 -23.80 -19.40
N PRO A 28 -9.97 -22.67 -19.87
CA PRO A 28 -9.14 -21.60 -20.38
C PRO A 28 -8.31 -20.98 -19.25
N ASP A 29 -7.06 -20.61 -19.55
CA ASP A 29 -6.21 -19.90 -18.61
C ASP A 29 -6.81 -18.55 -18.23
N ARG A 30 -6.70 -18.21 -16.95
CA ARG A 30 -7.05 -16.88 -16.43
C ARG A 30 -5.81 -16.00 -16.44
N ASP A 31 -5.93 -14.77 -16.92
CA ASP A 31 -4.83 -13.82 -16.96
C ASP A 31 -4.58 -13.18 -15.58
N PHE A 32 -5.65 -12.97 -14.81
CA PHE A 32 -5.61 -12.17 -13.59
C PHE A 32 -6.50 -12.76 -12.49
N SER A 33 -6.03 -12.75 -11.26
CA SER A 33 -6.83 -13.05 -10.07
C SER A 33 -7.41 -11.77 -9.48
N GLN A 34 -8.72 -11.60 -9.58
CA GLN A 34 -9.42 -10.49 -8.93
C GLN A 34 -9.35 -10.58 -7.41
N GLN A 35 -9.25 -11.76 -6.83
CA GLN A 35 -9.15 -11.95 -5.40
C GLN A 35 -7.76 -11.54 -4.88
N GLU A 36 -6.69 -11.99 -5.54
CA GLU A 36 -5.31 -11.73 -5.11
C GLU A 36 -4.72 -10.44 -5.68
N ASN A 37 -5.43 -9.78 -6.60
CA ASN A 37 -4.98 -8.56 -7.29
C ASN A 37 -3.60 -8.74 -7.96
N ARG A 38 -3.41 -9.87 -8.68
CA ARG A 38 -2.16 -10.17 -9.40
C ARG A 38 -2.38 -10.92 -10.69
N TYR A 39 -1.42 -10.81 -11.60
CA TYR A 39 -1.37 -11.66 -12.78
C TYR A 39 -1.04 -13.09 -12.39
N LEU A 40 -1.67 -14.04 -13.09
CA LEU A 40 -1.48 -15.47 -12.90
C LEU A 40 -0.45 -15.99 -13.90
N ALA A 41 0.34 -16.99 -13.48
CA ALA A 41 1.30 -17.66 -14.35
C ALA A 41 0.60 -18.32 -15.53
N LYS A 42 1.25 -18.25 -16.70
CA LYS A 42 0.81 -18.91 -17.94
C LYS A 42 1.73 -20.07 -18.24
N PHE A 43 1.20 -21.04 -19.00
CA PHE A 43 2.00 -22.16 -19.45
C PHE A 43 3.08 -21.69 -20.43
N GLU A 44 4.33 -21.99 -20.11
CA GLU A 44 5.48 -21.81 -20.99
C GLU A 44 6.03 -23.15 -21.44
N ALA A 45 6.27 -23.29 -22.74
CA ALA A 45 6.80 -24.54 -23.28
C ALA A 45 8.25 -24.78 -22.82
N PRO A 46 8.63 -26.01 -22.46
CA PRO A 46 9.98 -26.31 -22.00
C PRO A 46 11.01 -26.09 -23.11
N THR A 47 12.16 -25.54 -22.74
CA THR A 47 13.37 -25.49 -23.55
C THR A 47 14.45 -26.41 -22.97
N LEU A 48 15.47 -26.77 -23.76
CA LEU A 48 16.59 -27.55 -23.23
C LEU A 48 17.33 -26.82 -22.08
N SER A 49 17.35 -25.50 -22.11
CA SER A 49 17.95 -24.67 -21.05
C SER A 49 17.13 -24.76 -19.76
N THR A 50 15.82 -24.49 -19.81
CA THR A 50 14.94 -24.48 -18.65
C THR A 50 14.76 -25.85 -18.04
N LEU A 51 14.84 -26.95 -18.84
CA LEU A 51 14.84 -28.31 -18.35
C LEU A 51 16.12 -28.64 -17.58
N LYS A 52 17.30 -28.21 -18.08
CA LYS A 52 18.59 -28.45 -17.41
C LYS A 52 18.77 -27.62 -16.13
N SER A 53 18.28 -26.40 -16.11
CA SER A 53 18.33 -25.52 -14.91
C SER A 53 17.30 -25.91 -13.84
N GLY A 54 16.27 -26.68 -14.18
CA GLY A 54 15.13 -26.97 -13.30
C GLY A 54 14.09 -25.84 -13.26
N GLU A 55 14.29 -24.76 -13.99
CA GLU A 55 13.40 -23.60 -14.05
C GLU A 55 12.02 -23.98 -14.59
N PHE A 56 11.97 -24.77 -15.65
CA PHE A 56 10.69 -25.27 -16.20
C PHE A 56 9.82 -25.94 -15.14
N MET A 57 10.39 -26.78 -14.27
CA MET A 57 9.59 -27.47 -13.25
C MET A 57 9.01 -26.51 -12.23
N LYS A 58 9.76 -25.45 -11.88
CA LYS A 58 9.31 -24.38 -10.97
C LYS A 58 8.18 -23.56 -11.61
N ASP A 59 8.36 -23.17 -12.86
CA ASP A 59 7.37 -22.37 -13.59
C ASP A 59 6.08 -23.18 -13.87
N PHE A 60 6.23 -24.47 -14.17
CA PHE A 60 5.09 -25.38 -14.35
C PHE A 60 4.33 -25.61 -13.04
N GLU A 61 5.04 -25.76 -11.91
CA GLU A 61 4.41 -25.84 -10.59
C GLU A 61 3.59 -24.57 -10.30
N GLN A 62 4.18 -23.38 -10.55
CA GLN A 62 3.48 -22.12 -10.37
C GLN A 62 2.27 -21.99 -11.29
N TYR A 63 2.38 -22.41 -12.56
CA TYR A 63 1.27 -22.46 -13.49
C TYR A 63 0.13 -23.34 -12.97
N VAL A 64 0.42 -24.56 -12.53
CA VAL A 64 -0.58 -25.49 -11.99
C VAL A 64 -1.27 -24.92 -10.75
N ILE A 65 -0.51 -24.26 -9.85
CA ILE A 65 -1.05 -23.59 -8.64
C ILE A 65 -1.99 -22.46 -9.05
N ASP A 66 -1.59 -21.63 -10.00
CA ASP A 66 -2.33 -20.44 -10.39
C ASP A 66 -3.58 -20.73 -11.21
N GLN A 67 -3.52 -21.75 -12.06
CA GLN A 67 -4.63 -22.15 -12.92
C GLN A 67 -5.48 -23.28 -12.34
N PHE A 68 -5.21 -23.69 -11.08
CA PHE A 68 -5.95 -24.78 -10.46
C PHE A 68 -7.47 -24.51 -10.47
N PRO A 69 -8.29 -25.46 -10.91
CA PRO A 69 -9.74 -25.26 -11.00
C PRO A 69 -10.36 -24.88 -9.64
N LEU A 70 -11.20 -23.83 -9.64
CA LEU A 70 -11.86 -23.29 -8.44
C LEU A 70 -10.88 -22.78 -7.36
N ARG A 71 -9.66 -22.39 -7.74
CA ARG A 71 -8.59 -21.98 -6.82
C ARG A 71 -9.04 -20.99 -5.75
N ASP A 72 -9.74 -19.93 -6.13
CA ASP A 72 -10.21 -18.90 -5.21
C ASP A 72 -11.16 -19.49 -4.15
N GLY A 73 -11.99 -20.45 -4.55
CA GLY A 73 -12.87 -21.19 -3.64
C GLY A 73 -12.10 -22.08 -2.64
N TRP A 74 -11.00 -22.70 -3.06
CA TRP A 74 -10.14 -23.49 -2.17
C TRP A 74 -9.42 -22.61 -1.15
N ILE A 75 -8.94 -21.43 -1.56
CA ILE A 75 -8.31 -20.46 -0.66
C ILE A 75 -9.32 -20.00 0.41
N GLN A 76 -10.53 -19.66 0.00
CA GLN A 76 -11.60 -19.29 0.92
C GLN A 76 -12.01 -20.43 1.84
N LEU A 77 -12.16 -21.65 1.32
CA LEU A 77 -12.46 -22.83 2.12
C LEU A 77 -11.39 -23.09 3.18
N LYS A 78 -10.11 -23.01 2.80
CA LYS A 78 -8.98 -23.10 3.74
C LYS A 78 -9.15 -22.06 4.85
N ALA A 79 -9.34 -20.79 4.50
CA ALA A 79 -9.47 -19.69 5.46
C ALA A 79 -10.66 -19.92 6.42
N TRP A 80 -11.80 -20.38 5.92
CA TRP A 80 -12.96 -20.74 6.74
C TRP A 80 -12.65 -21.91 7.69
N CYS A 81 -11.99 -22.97 7.21
CA CYS A 81 -11.61 -24.10 8.06
C CYS A 81 -10.64 -23.68 9.16
N GLU A 82 -9.67 -22.85 8.86
CA GLU A 82 -8.72 -22.33 9.84
C GLU A 82 -9.41 -21.47 10.90
N ARG A 83 -10.32 -20.61 10.47
CA ARG A 83 -11.16 -19.81 11.39
C ARG A 83 -12.01 -20.67 12.30
N LEU A 84 -12.64 -21.72 11.78
CA LEU A 84 -13.47 -22.66 12.56
C LEU A 84 -12.70 -23.37 13.68
N VAL A 85 -11.41 -23.62 13.49
CA VAL A 85 -10.54 -24.17 14.54
C VAL A 85 -9.91 -23.09 15.44
N GLY A 86 -10.34 -21.83 15.30
CA GLY A 86 -9.96 -20.71 16.18
C GLY A 86 -8.65 -20.01 15.75
N LYS A 87 -8.14 -20.27 14.55
CA LYS A 87 -6.97 -19.54 14.03
C LYS A 87 -7.38 -18.10 13.71
N GLN A 88 -6.61 -17.14 14.23
CA GLN A 88 -6.83 -15.70 14.09
C GLN A 88 -5.83 -15.04 13.13
N GLU A 89 -5.16 -15.83 12.32
CA GLU A 89 -4.24 -15.39 11.26
C GLU A 89 -4.47 -16.27 10.02
N ASN A 90 -4.39 -15.67 8.82
CA ASN A 90 -4.38 -16.41 7.57
C ASN A 90 -3.45 -15.72 6.56
N ASN A 91 -2.51 -16.48 5.98
CA ASN A 91 -1.56 -16.00 4.97
C ASN A 91 -0.79 -14.72 5.38
N GLY A 92 -0.34 -14.62 6.63
CA GLY A 92 0.38 -13.43 7.14
C GLY A 92 -0.52 -12.24 7.48
N VAL A 93 -1.84 -12.45 7.56
CA VAL A 93 -2.81 -11.41 7.91
C VAL A 93 -3.55 -11.80 9.18
N TYR A 94 -3.50 -10.95 10.21
CA TYR A 94 -4.29 -11.14 11.42
C TYR A 94 -5.73 -10.70 11.21
N LEU A 95 -6.66 -11.44 11.80
CA LEU A 95 -8.09 -11.17 11.79
C LEU A 95 -8.46 -10.41 13.08
N GLY A 96 -9.00 -9.22 12.95
CA GLY A 96 -9.37 -8.36 14.08
C GLY A 96 -10.41 -8.99 15.02
N THR A 97 -10.48 -8.46 16.25
CA THR A 97 -11.45 -8.88 17.28
C THR A 97 -12.89 -8.51 16.95
N ASP A 98 -13.10 -7.69 15.93
CA ASP A 98 -14.38 -7.28 15.35
C ASP A 98 -15.00 -8.36 14.44
N ASP A 99 -14.94 -9.61 14.84
CA ASP A 99 -15.36 -10.79 14.07
C ASP A 99 -14.55 -10.96 12.77
N GLY A 100 -13.27 -10.53 12.77
CA GLY A 100 -12.37 -10.62 11.64
C GLY A 100 -12.76 -9.74 10.47
N GLN A 101 -13.41 -8.60 10.73
CA GLN A 101 -13.76 -7.61 9.70
C GLN A 101 -12.61 -6.66 9.41
N THR A 102 -11.76 -6.36 10.41
CA THR A 102 -10.52 -5.60 10.22
C THR A 102 -9.35 -6.57 10.00
N LEU A 103 -8.57 -6.32 8.98
CA LEU A 103 -7.44 -7.15 8.56
C LEU A 103 -6.13 -6.39 8.80
N PHE A 104 -5.20 -7.01 9.53
CA PHE A 104 -3.92 -6.42 9.88
C PHE A 104 -2.79 -7.17 9.19
N ALA A 105 -2.05 -6.52 8.32
CA ALA A 105 -0.83 -7.09 7.74
C ALA A 105 0.27 -7.21 8.81
N GLN A 106 1.09 -8.25 8.71
CA GLN A 106 2.24 -8.38 9.58
C GLN A 106 3.32 -7.38 9.18
N TYR A 107 3.84 -6.68 10.16
CA TYR A 107 4.98 -5.79 10.01
C TYR A 107 6.27 -6.53 10.36
N THR A 108 7.33 -6.29 9.61
CA THR A 108 8.67 -6.80 9.91
C THR A 108 9.59 -5.64 10.22
N LYS A 109 10.05 -5.55 11.47
CA LYS A 109 10.98 -4.51 11.89
C LYS A 109 12.32 -4.66 11.17
N PRO A 110 12.88 -3.59 10.58
CA PRO A 110 14.22 -3.62 10.00
C PRO A 110 15.28 -3.84 11.09
N SER A 111 16.48 -4.27 10.71
CA SER A 111 17.61 -4.27 11.63
C SER A 111 17.98 -2.83 12.04
N ALA A 112 18.57 -2.66 13.22
CA ALA A 112 19.01 -1.32 13.67
C ALA A 112 20.01 -0.69 12.68
N GLU A 113 20.87 -1.49 12.05
CA GLU A 113 21.80 -1.03 11.01
C GLU A 113 21.08 -0.55 9.76
N ASP A 114 20.08 -1.33 9.27
CA ASP A 114 19.30 -0.94 8.10
C ASP A 114 18.47 0.33 8.38
N LEU A 115 17.86 0.44 9.57
CA LEU A 115 17.11 1.62 9.95
C LEU A 115 18.02 2.86 10.03
N ALA A 116 19.16 2.75 10.69
CA ALA A 116 20.14 3.84 10.78
C ALA A 116 20.64 4.30 9.39
N LYS A 117 20.86 3.35 8.48
CA LYS A 117 21.23 3.64 7.09
C LYS A 117 20.11 4.41 6.37
N ARG A 118 18.86 4.01 6.53
CA ARG A 118 17.69 4.63 5.89
C ARG A 118 17.47 6.05 6.39
N VAL A 119 17.48 6.24 7.72
CA VAL A 119 17.40 7.59 8.32
C VAL A 119 18.62 8.42 7.95
N GLY A 120 19.78 7.80 7.82
CA GLY A 120 21.01 8.45 7.33
C GLY A 120 20.86 9.11 5.95
N TYR A 121 20.06 8.54 5.03
CA TYR A 121 19.77 9.18 3.75
C TYR A 121 18.87 10.42 3.91
N VAL A 122 17.93 10.41 4.83
CA VAL A 122 17.10 11.59 5.15
C VAL A 122 17.97 12.70 5.76
N ASN A 123 18.86 12.35 6.70
CA ASN A 123 19.80 13.30 7.31
C ASN A 123 20.73 13.91 6.28
N GLN A 124 21.23 13.12 5.32
CA GLN A 124 22.07 13.62 4.24
C GLN A 124 21.30 14.60 3.35
N LEU A 125 20.01 14.35 3.07
CA LEU A 125 19.19 15.31 2.34
C LEU A 125 19.11 16.63 3.11
N GLY A 126 18.77 16.60 4.42
CA GLY A 126 18.70 17.81 5.24
C GLY A 126 19.98 18.61 5.25
N ALA A 127 21.15 17.93 5.33
CA ALA A 127 22.45 18.59 5.29
C ALA A 127 22.83 19.18 3.92
N ASN A 128 22.22 18.69 2.82
CA ASN A 128 22.61 19.06 1.46
C ASN A 128 21.71 20.12 0.81
N VAL A 129 20.52 20.38 1.38
CA VAL A 129 19.59 21.39 0.84
C VAL A 129 19.47 22.58 1.80
N GLU A 130 19.21 23.77 1.24
CA GLU A 130 19.09 25.01 2.04
C GLU A 130 17.67 25.29 2.55
N VAL A 131 16.73 24.39 2.23
CA VAL A 131 15.32 24.53 2.59
C VAL A 131 14.96 23.62 3.77
N PRO A 132 13.93 23.94 4.57
CA PRO A 132 13.48 23.08 5.66
C PRO A 132 13.11 21.68 5.17
N VAL A 133 13.66 20.66 5.85
CA VAL A 133 13.35 19.25 5.59
C VAL A 133 12.61 18.67 6.79
N TYR A 134 11.46 18.11 6.52
CA TYR A 134 10.61 17.42 7.50
C TYR A 134 10.61 15.92 7.21
N PHE A 135 10.58 15.12 8.26
CA PHE A 135 10.49 13.67 8.15
C PHE A 135 9.35 13.15 9.03
N ALA A 136 8.48 12.34 8.45
CA ALA A 136 7.38 11.71 9.17
C ALA A 136 7.19 10.27 8.74
N LEU A 137 6.93 9.38 9.69
CA LEU A 137 6.47 8.04 9.44
C LEU A 137 5.01 7.92 9.88
N ILE A 138 4.17 7.45 8.95
CA ILE A 138 2.77 7.16 9.22
C ILE A 138 2.71 5.82 9.97
N PRO A 139 2.12 5.76 11.18
CA PRO A 139 1.93 4.50 11.88
C PRO A 139 0.97 3.58 11.11
N ASP A 140 1.23 2.28 11.15
CA ASP A 140 0.31 1.31 10.58
C ASP A 140 -0.98 1.23 11.41
N LYS A 141 -2.07 0.79 10.79
CA LYS A 141 -3.34 0.62 11.52
C LYS A 141 -3.26 -0.35 12.71
N SER A 142 -2.29 -1.25 12.71
CA SER A 142 -2.01 -2.15 13.84
C SER A 142 -1.49 -1.40 15.07
N TYR A 143 -0.85 -0.26 14.91
CA TYR A 143 -0.49 0.64 16.00
C TYR A 143 -1.71 1.44 16.49
N VAL A 144 -2.42 2.09 15.58
CA VAL A 144 -3.55 2.97 15.91
C VAL A 144 -4.75 2.18 16.47
N TRP A 145 -5.02 1.01 15.94
CA TRP A 145 -6.09 0.11 16.39
C TRP A 145 -5.57 -1.15 17.10
N ALA A 146 -4.56 -0.97 17.97
CA ALA A 146 -3.94 -2.06 18.70
C ALA A 146 -4.93 -2.87 19.57
N ASP A 147 -5.99 -2.22 20.05
CA ASP A 147 -7.07 -2.83 20.81
C ASP A 147 -7.95 -3.79 19.98
N ARG A 148 -7.91 -3.69 18.66
CA ARG A 148 -8.64 -4.58 17.73
C ARG A 148 -7.84 -5.80 17.30
N LEU A 149 -6.58 -5.88 17.67
CA LEU A 149 -5.74 -7.03 17.34
C LEU A 149 -6.15 -8.28 18.11
N PRO A 150 -5.95 -9.48 17.52
CA PRO A 150 -6.14 -10.72 18.24
C PRO A 150 -5.30 -10.77 19.52
N HIS A 151 -5.89 -11.30 20.59
CA HIS A 151 -5.17 -11.42 21.85
C HIS A 151 -3.88 -12.25 21.68
N ARG A 152 -2.74 -11.69 22.08
CA ARG A 152 -1.41 -12.27 21.91
C ARG A 152 -0.96 -12.43 20.46
N ALA A 153 -1.49 -11.64 19.52
CA ALA A 153 -0.90 -11.58 18.19
C ALA A 153 0.59 -11.21 18.33
N PRO A 154 1.51 -12.01 17.77
CA PRO A 154 2.95 -11.71 17.84
C PRO A 154 3.26 -10.57 16.86
N LEU A 155 2.77 -9.39 17.17
CA LEU A 155 3.07 -8.19 16.39
C LEU A 155 4.40 -7.61 16.77
N VAL A 156 5.13 -7.20 15.78
CA VAL A 156 6.21 -6.25 15.93
C VAL A 156 5.56 -4.87 15.91
N ASP A 157 5.79 -4.12 16.98
CA ASP A 157 5.30 -2.76 17.15
C ASP A 157 6.08 -1.82 16.22
N ASP A 158 5.40 -1.22 15.23
CA ASP A 158 5.98 -0.20 14.36
C ASP A 158 6.24 1.11 15.12
N GLY A 159 5.55 1.36 16.24
CA GLY A 159 5.82 2.49 17.15
C GLY A 159 7.27 2.52 17.63
N SER A 160 7.89 1.37 17.86
CA SER A 160 9.32 1.30 18.21
C SER A 160 10.22 1.73 17.05
N THR A 161 9.86 1.40 15.80
CA THR A 161 10.59 1.85 14.60
C THR A 161 10.43 3.35 14.39
N ILE A 162 9.24 3.89 14.62
CA ILE A 162 8.96 5.34 14.56
C ILE A 162 9.82 6.07 15.62
N GLN A 163 9.87 5.57 16.87
CA GLN A 163 10.68 6.16 17.92
C GLN A 163 12.17 6.12 17.61
N GLU A 164 12.68 4.97 17.16
CA GLU A 164 14.10 4.85 16.78
C GLU A 164 14.44 5.74 15.58
N SER A 165 13.51 5.91 14.61
CA SER A 165 13.72 6.83 13.49
C SER A 165 13.78 8.28 13.95
N MET A 166 12.93 8.68 14.90
CA MET A 166 12.96 10.00 15.50
C MET A 166 14.29 10.24 16.26
N ASP A 167 14.74 9.26 17.02
CA ASP A 167 15.99 9.36 17.80
C ASP A 167 17.24 9.42 16.89
N LEU A 168 17.18 8.85 15.69
CA LEU A 168 18.25 8.87 14.68
C LEU A 168 18.22 10.09 13.78
N THR A 169 17.16 10.90 13.82
CA THR A 169 17.00 12.09 12.97
C THR A 169 17.99 13.18 13.42
N GLY A 170 18.73 13.73 12.46
CA GLY A 170 19.76 14.77 12.71
C GLY A 170 19.17 16.17 12.88
N GLU A 171 20.02 17.11 13.28
CA GLU A 171 19.61 18.50 13.61
C GLU A 171 19.10 19.30 12.38
N ASP A 172 19.52 18.92 11.17
CA ASP A 172 19.10 19.55 9.90
C ASP A 172 17.73 19.08 9.40
N VAL A 173 17.07 18.15 10.12
CA VAL A 173 15.78 17.57 9.77
C VAL A 173 14.82 17.70 10.95
N THR A 174 13.62 18.19 10.72
CA THR A 174 12.57 18.22 11.72
C THR A 174 11.72 16.96 11.65
N TYR A 175 11.76 16.12 12.68
CA TYR A 175 10.87 14.95 12.75
C TYR A 175 9.46 15.39 13.18
N ILE A 176 8.44 14.88 12.47
CA ILE A 176 7.02 15.07 12.81
C ILE A 176 6.46 13.74 13.30
N ASP A 177 6.11 13.69 14.57
CA ASP A 177 5.51 12.49 15.18
C ASP A 177 4.00 12.42 14.90
N LEU A 178 3.59 11.43 14.12
CA LEU A 178 2.20 11.23 13.75
C LEU A 178 1.48 10.17 14.61
N ARG A 179 2.12 9.59 15.64
CA ARG A 179 1.54 8.50 16.43
C ARG A 179 0.22 8.86 17.10
N ASP A 180 0.07 10.09 17.55
CA ASP A 180 -1.13 10.59 18.22
C ASP A 180 -2.06 11.38 17.28
N ALA A 181 -1.76 11.44 15.99
CA ALA A 181 -2.55 12.20 15.02
C ALA A 181 -3.89 11.56 14.67
N PHE A 182 -4.03 10.24 14.87
CA PHE A 182 -5.14 9.47 14.34
C PHE A 182 -6.11 9.04 15.44
N SER A 183 -7.40 9.36 15.25
CA SER A 183 -8.47 8.96 16.17
C SER A 183 -9.75 8.63 15.38
N GLY A 184 -10.51 7.65 15.88
CA GLY A 184 -11.78 7.22 15.27
C GLY A 184 -11.71 5.84 14.61
N ASP A 185 -12.89 5.39 14.15
CA ASP A 185 -13.10 4.03 13.62
C ASP A 185 -12.97 3.95 12.10
N ASP A 186 -12.75 5.08 11.44
CA ASP A 186 -12.79 5.25 9.99
C ASP A 186 -11.48 5.82 9.40
N VAL A 187 -10.44 5.98 10.23
CA VAL A 187 -9.15 6.57 9.81
C VAL A 187 -8.30 5.65 8.93
N PHE A 188 -8.56 4.35 8.93
CA PHE A 188 -7.95 3.38 8.00
C PHE A 188 -9.02 2.55 7.30
N TYR A 189 -8.69 2.02 6.11
CA TYR A 189 -9.49 0.96 5.51
C TYR A 189 -9.30 -0.34 6.27
N ARG A 190 -10.39 -1.07 6.52
CA ARG A 190 -10.33 -2.37 7.21
C ARG A 190 -9.68 -3.44 6.34
N THR A 191 -9.90 -3.38 5.02
CA THR A 191 -9.48 -4.38 4.03
C THR A 191 -8.20 -4.01 3.28
N ASP A 192 -7.69 -2.79 3.47
CA ASP A 192 -6.47 -2.28 2.83
C ASP A 192 -5.45 -1.82 3.87
N HIS A 193 -4.21 -1.62 3.48
CA HIS A 193 -3.17 -1.11 4.37
C HIS A 193 -3.19 0.42 4.50
N HIS A 194 -3.76 1.14 3.56
CA HIS A 194 -3.77 2.61 3.57
C HIS A 194 -4.74 3.18 4.62
N TRP A 195 -4.44 4.40 5.03
CA TRP A 195 -5.45 5.23 5.68
C TRP A 195 -6.64 5.52 4.74
N SER A 196 -7.78 5.84 5.32
CA SER A 196 -8.95 6.32 4.58
C SER A 196 -8.79 7.80 4.22
N LEU A 197 -9.78 8.37 3.57
CA LEU A 197 -9.87 9.83 3.39
C LEU A 197 -9.80 10.57 4.73
N PHE A 198 -10.46 10.06 5.78
CA PHE A 198 -10.52 10.69 7.10
C PHE A 198 -9.16 10.64 7.81
N GLY A 199 -8.45 9.52 7.71
CA GLY A 199 -7.08 9.43 8.22
C GLY A 199 -6.11 10.33 7.44
N ALA A 200 -6.24 10.39 6.12
CA ALA A 200 -5.44 11.30 5.30
C ALA A 200 -5.68 12.77 5.68
N PHE A 201 -6.92 13.14 6.01
CA PHE A 201 -7.24 14.48 6.48
C PHE A 201 -6.62 14.78 7.85
N GLN A 202 -6.71 13.88 8.83
CA GLN A 202 -6.05 14.05 10.13
C GLN A 202 -4.52 14.13 10.00
N GLY A 203 -3.93 13.31 9.12
CA GLY A 203 -2.52 13.39 8.78
C GLY A 203 -2.13 14.74 8.15
N TYR A 204 -2.96 15.26 7.24
CA TYR A 204 -2.79 16.58 6.65
C TYR A 204 -2.80 17.70 7.70
N GLU A 205 -3.76 17.68 8.63
CA GLU A 205 -3.84 18.67 9.72
C GLU A 205 -2.56 18.66 10.58
N ALA A 206 -2.11 17.47 10.99
CA ALA A 206 -0.91 17.32 11.82
C ALA A 206 0.36 17.77 11.07
N LEU A 207 0.50 17.41 9.80
CA LEU A 207 1.64 17.79 8.96
C LEU A 207 1.69 19.31 8.74
N ASN A 208 0.59 19.94 8.33
CA ASN A 208 0.56 21.38 8.10
C ASN A 208 0.81 22.18 9.39
N GLN A 209 0.24 21.74 10.50
CA GLN A 209 0.50 22.37 11.80
C GLN A 209 2.00 22.34 12.14
N ALA A 210 2.67 21.20 11.96
CA ALA A 210 4.09 21.06 12.24
C ALA A 210 4.98 21.84 11.26
N MET A 211 4.56 21.97 10.00
CA MET A 211 5.26 22.73 8.95
C MET A 211 4.94 24.24 9.00
N GLY A 212 4.06 24.68 9.90
CA GLY A 212 3.70 26.09 10.05
C GLY A 212 2.84 26.65 8.89
N VAL A 213 2.07 25.78 8.23
CA VAL A 213 1.20 26.15 7.11
C VAL A 213 -0.26 26.07 7.54
N GLU A 214 -1.08 27.01 7.08
CA GLU A 214 -2.51 27.04 7.38
C GLU A 214 -3.22 25.81 6.79
N THR A 215 -4.01 25.16 7.62
CA THR A 215 -4.86 24.04 7.22
C THR A 215 -6.17 24.56 6.64
N VAL A 216 -6.48 24.18 5.42
CA VAL A 216 -7.74 24.53 4.74
C VAL A 216 -8.66 23.30 4.77
N THR A 217 -9.79 23.42 5.48
CA THR A 217 -10.84 22.40 5.47
C THR A 217 -11.62 22.50 4.16
N PRO A 218 -11.77 21.39 3.41
CA PRO A 218 -12.57 21.42 2.18
C PRO A 218 -14.03 21.81 2.44
N GLU A 219 -14.65 22.49 1.48
CA GLU A 219 -16.06 22.90 1.58
C GLU A 219 -17.01 21.69 1.46
N GLY A 220 -18.09 21.71 2.22
CA GLY A 220 -19.16 20.68 2.20
C GLY A 220 -18.75 19.42 2.91
N GLU A 221 -19.49 18.34 2.65
CA GLU A 221 -19.30 17.04 3.28
C GLU A 221 -18.58 16.05 2.32
N PRO A 222 -17.82 15.09 2.86
CA PRO A 222 -17.23 14.02 2.06
C PRO A 222 -18.28 13.27 1.25
N THR A 223 -18.00 13.00 0.00
CA THR A 223 -18.89 12.28 -0.91
C THR A 223 -18.43 10.85 -1.10
N ARG A 224 -19.28 9.87 -0.78
CA ARG A 224 -19.00 8.46 -1.05
C ARG A 224 -19.04 8.20 -2.56
N VAL A 225 -17.94 7.63 -3.08
CA VAL A 225 -17.78 7.30 -4.51
C VAL A 225 -17.75 5.79 -4.78
N SER A 226 -17.51 4.97 -3.75
CA SER A 226 -17.61 3.51 -3.83
C SER A 226 -18.00 2.91 -2.47
N ASP A 227 -18.75 1.81 -2.48
CA ASP A 227 -19.13 0.98 -1.34
C ASP A 227 -18.66 -0.48 -1.49
N SER A 228 -17.74 -0.72 -2.39
CA SER A 228 -17.31 -2.06 -2.80
C SER A 228 -15.79 -2.17 -2.96
N PHE A 229 -15.04 -1.54 -2.04
CA PHE A 229 -13.59 -1.60 -2.04
C PHE A 229 -13.07 -2.77 -1.20
N TYR A 230 -12.31 -3.64 -1.85
CA TYR A 230 -11.53 -4.70 -1.23
C TYR A 230 -10.06 -4.49 -1.54
N GLY A 231 -9.29 -4.08 -0.54
CA GLY A 231 -7.89 -3.69 -0.71
C GLY A 231 -6.90 -4.84 -0.72
N THR A 232 -5.62 -4.47 -0.60
CA THR A 232 -4.48 -5.39 -0.71
C THR A 232 -4.40 -6.39 0.45
N THR A 233 -4.74 -5.96 1.67
CA THR A 233 -4.74 -6.83 2.85
C THR A 233 -5.82 -7.92 2.73
N TYR A 234 -6.99 -7.58 2.20
CA TYR A 234 -8.02 -8.57 1.86
C TYR A 234 -7.51 -9.55 0.81
N SER A 235 -6.89 -9.04 -0.25
CA SER A 235 -6.38 -9.88 -1.35
C SER A 235 -5.35 -10.91 -0.88
N SER A 236 -4.53 -10.57 0.10
CA SER A 236 -3.55 -11.49 0.70
C SER A 236 -4.19 -12.49 1.66
N SER A 237 -5.24 -12.08 2.39
CA SER A 237 -5.79 -12.85 3.52
C SER A 237 -6.58 -14.09 3.12
N GLY A 238 -7.25 -14.08 1.96
CA GLY A 238 -8.25 -15.10 1.59
C GLY A 238 -9.54 -15.09 2.42
N ALA A 239 -9.77 -14.05 3.24
CA ALA A 239 -10.89 -13.92 4.17
C ALA A 239 -12.20 -13.51 3.46
N GLY A 240 -12.82 -14.43 2.74
CA GLY A 240 -14.01 -14.19 1.90
C GLY A 240 -15.28 -13.75 2.63
N TRP A 241 -15.28 -13.64 3.96
CA TRP A 241 -16.41 -13.18 4.78
C TRP A 241 -16.36 -11.69 5.13
N VAL A 242 -15.24 -11.02 4.86
CA VAL A 242 -15.04 -9.61 5.19
C VAL A 242 -15.89 -8.74 4.28
N ARG A 243 -16.50 -7.70 4.85
CA ARG A 243 -17.28 -6.71 4.10
C ARG A 243 -16.37 -5.70 3.43
N PRO A 244 -16.79 -5.13 2.29
CA PRO A 244 -16.01 -4.10 1.62
C PRO A 244 -15.89 -2.83 2.46
N ASP A 245 -14.89 -2.02 2.14
CA ASP A 245 -14.76 -0.64 2.60
C ASP A 245 -15.47 0.33 1.64
N GLU A 246 -15.65 1.55 2.12
CA GLU A 246 -16.18 2.67 1.33
C GLU A 246 -15.05 3.65 1.00
N ILE A 247 -15.07 4.18 -0.23
CA ILE A 247 -14.14 5.24 -0.65
C ILE A 247 -14.91 6.53 -0.76
N TYR A 248 -14.29 7.60 -0.24
CA TYR A 248 -14.83 8.96 -0.27
C TYR A 248 -13.89 9.92 -0.99
N THR A 249 -14.44 11.00 -1.50
CA THR A 249 -13.72 12.20 -1.94
C THR A 249 -14.28 13.41 -1.20
N TRP A 250 -13.45 14.43 -0.97
CA TRP A 250 -13.88 15.66 -0.28
C TRP A 250 -13.41 16.92 -1.01
N VAL A 251 -12.17 16.95 -1.45
CA VAL A 251 -11.61 18.12 -2.14
C VAL A 251 -12.20 18.25 -3.54
N SER A 252 -12.69 19.44 -3.88
CA SER A 252 -13.10 19.74 -5.25
C SER A 252 -11.88 19.81 -6.18
N PRO A 253 -11.92 19.15 -7.35
CA PRO A 253 -10.83 19.29 -8.33
C PRO A 253 -10.81 20.65 -9.04
N GLN A 254 -11.82 21.50 -8.81
CA GLN A 254 -11.91 22.79 -9.48
C GLN A 254 -10.80 23.75 -9.00
N GLY A 255 -10.05 24.31 -9.93
CA GLY A 255 -8.93 25.21 -9.65
C GLY A 255 -7.60 24.51 -9.37
N ILE A 256 -7.59 23.16 -9.27
CA ILE A 256 -6.37 22.36 -9.11
C ILE A 256 -5.99 21.75 -10.45
N THR A 257 -4.78 22.03 -10.92
CA THR A 257 -4.19 21.40 -12.11
C THR A 257 -3.27 20.27 -11.66
N VAL A 258 -3.32 19.13 -12.35
CA VAL A 258 -2.42 18.01 -12.10
C VAL A 258 -1.63 17.70 -13.36
N THR A 259 -0.29 17.69 -13.24
CA THR A 259 0.63 17.25 -14.28
C THR A 259 1.34 16.00 -13.82
N ALA A 260 1.22 14.90 -14.57
CA ALA A 260 1.87 13.64 -14.29
C ALA A 260 3.10 13.44 -15.21
N TYR A 261 4.11 12.72 -14.72
CA TYR A 261 5.34 12.43 -15.49
C TYR A 261 5.61 10.92 -15.51
N PRO A 262 4.79 10.12 -16.21
CA PRO A 262 4.90 8.65 -16.18
C PRO A 262 6.20 8.11 -16.78
N ALA A 263 6.79 8.83 -17.74
CA ALA A 263 8.04 8.49 -18.40
C ALA A 263 9.00 9.69 -18.48
N GLY A 264 8.95 10.59 -17.49
CA GLY A 264 9.78 11.79 -17.45
C GLY A 264 9.28 12.93 -18.35
N GLN A 265 8.21 12.73 -19.11
CA GLN A 265 7.56 13.76 -19.93
C GLN A 265 6.24 14.17 -19.29
N PRO A 266 5.87 15.49 -19.32
CA PRO A 266 4.64 15.96 -18.73
C PRO A 266 3.43 15.50 -19.55
N GLU A 267 2.44 14.96 -18.83
CA GLU A 267 1.13 14.61 -19.37
C GLU A 267 0.03 15.16 -18.47
N PRO A 268 -1.15 15.51 -19.01
CA PRO A 268 -2.28 15.90 -18.17
C PRO A 268 -2.64 14.79 -17.19
N GLY A 269 -2.62 15.10 -15.89
CA GLY A 269 -3.08 14.24 -14.82
C GLY A 269 -4.48 14.58 -14.36
N VAL A 270 -4.98 13.87 -13.38
CA VAL A 270 -6.27 14.09 -12.74
C VAL A 270 -6.16 13.94 -11.23
N LEU A 271 -6.94 14.72 -10.48
CA LEU A 271 -7.01 14.56 -9.03
C LEU A 271 -7.71 13.25 -8.64
N TYR A 272 -8.73 12.85 -9.41
CA TYR A 272 -9.50 11.61 -9.22
C TYR A 272 -9.81 10.96 -10.57
N ASP A 273 -9.23 9.78 -10.82
CA ASP A 273 -9.55 8.96 -12.00
C ASP A 273 -10.66 7.97 -11.65
N LYS A 274 -11.89 8.35 -11.93
CA LYS A 274 -13.07 7.52 -11.63
C LYS A 274 -13.10 6.19 -12.38
N SER A 275 -12.29 6.00 -13.42
CA SER A 275 -12.23 4.72 -14.15
C SER A 275 -11.70 3.58 -13.27
N TYR A 276 -10.94 3.89 -12.22
CA TYR A 276 -10.46 2.89 -11.25
C TYR A 276 -11.55 2.38 -10.31
N LEU A 277 -12.69 3.09 -10.17
CA LEU A 277 -13.82 2.59 -9.38
C LEU A 277 -14.44 1.33 -9.95
N GLU A 278 -14.24 1.05 -11.25
CA GLU A 278 -14.66 -0.18 -11.93
C GLU A 278 -13.59 -1.28 -11.90
N LYS A 279 -12.40 -0.99 -11.37
CA LYS A 279 -11.29 -1.93 -11.27
C LYS A 279 -11.20 -2.52 -9.85
N LYS A 280 -10.39 -3.56 -9.68
CA LYS A 280 -10.10 -4.14 -8.37
C LYS A 280 -9.36 -3.15 -7.48
N ASP A 281 -8.35 -2.50 -8.00
CA ASP A 281 -7.57 -1.47 -7.32
C ASP A 281 -8.28 -0.11 -7.41
N LYS A 282 -9.30 0.06 -6.57
CA LYS A 282 -10.09 1.30 -6.52
C LYS A 282 -9.34 2.45 -5.84
N TYR A 283 -8.34 2.15 -4.96
CA TYR A 283 -7.54 3.18 -4.31
C TYR A 283 -6.74 4.02 -5.32
N SER A 284 -6.31 3.42 -6.42
CA SER A 284 -5.67 4.12 -7.53
C SER A 284 -6.54 5.16 -8.24
N MET A 285 -7.81 5.34 -7.81
CA MET A 285 -8.60 6.51 -8.26
C MET A 285 -7.96 7.83 -7.83
N PHE A 286 -7.27 7.87 -6.69
CA PHE A 286 -6.49 9.02 -6.31
C PHE A 286 -5.31 9.16 -7.27
N LEU A 287 -5.21 10.29 -7.94
CA LEU A 287 -4.16 10.65 -8.91
C LEU A 287 -4.02 9.72 -10.13
N GLY A 288 -4.91 8.73 -10.33
CA GLY A 288 -4.79 7.72 -11.38
C GLY A 288 -3.66 6.72 -11.10
N GLY A 289 -3.37 6.45 -9.82
CA GLY A 289 -2.33 5.54 -9.33
C GLY A 289 -0.93 6.15 -9.32
N ASN A 290 0.04 5.36 -8.87
CA ASN A 290 1.42 5.81 -8.67
C ASN A 290 2.09 6.29 -9.97
N LYS A 291 2.77 7.42 -9.88
CA LYS A 291 3.60 8.00 -10.94
C LYS A 291 5.00 8.29 -10.38
N PRO A 292 6.07 8.24 -11.20
CA PRO A 292 7.41 8.65 -10.78
C PRO A 292 7.44 10.07 -10.22
N LEU A 293 6.65 10.95 -10.81
CA LEU A 293 6.49 12.33 -10.39
C LEU A 293 5.08 12.80 -10.79
N ALA A 294 4.43 13.54 -9.90
CA ALA A 294 3.23 14.30 -10.21
C ALA A 294 3.32 15.67 -9.53
N VAL A 295 2.82 16.70 -10.20
CA VAL A 295 2.78 18.07 -9.69
C VAL A 295 1.33 18.53 -9.66
N LEU A 296 0.86 18.95 -8.48
CA LEU A 296 -0.43 19.56 -8.28
C LEU A 296 -0.23 21.07 -8.11
N GLU A 297 -0.99 21.87 -8.83
CA GLU A 297 -0.90 23.34 -8.79
C GLU A 297 -2.26 23.91 -8.39
N ASN A 298 -2.25 24.78 -7.37
CA ASN A 298 -3.41 25.57 -6.93
C ASN A 298 -2.98 27.03 -6.71
N PRO A 299 -3.13 27.90 -7.70
CA PRO A 299 -2.72 29.32 -7.59
C PRO A 299 -3.44 30.11 -6.49
N GLN A 300 -4.53 29.56 -5.92
CA GLN A 300 -5.27 30.24 -4.86
C GLN A 300 -4.78 29.87 -3.44
N ALA A 301 -3.98 28.83 -3.32
CA ALA A 301 -3.38 28.45 -2.04
C ALA A 301 -2.30 29.47 -1.62
N THR A 302 -2.06 29.55 -0.32
CA THR A 302 -1.16 30.56 0.28
C THR A 302 0.22 30.01 0.63
N GLY A 303 0.36 28.70 0.77
CA GLY A 303 1.67 28.02 0.96
C GLY A 303 2.52 28.11 -0.32
N GLY A 304 3.79 27.90 -0.18
CA GLY A 304 4.73 27.87 -1.30
C GLY A 304 4.72 26.53 -2.04
N LYS A 305 5.91 26.08 -2.45
CA LYS A 305 6.14 24.81 -3.14
C LYS A 305 6.62 23.73 -2.18
N LEU A 306 5.86 22.66 -2.08
CA LEU A 306 6.17 21.49 -1.25
C LEU A 306 6.64 20.33 -2.13
N LEU A 307 7.80 19.76 -1.81
CA LEU A 307 8.22 18.46 -2.34
C LEU A 307 7.88 17.38 -1.32
N VAL A 308 7.10 16.39 -1.71
CA VAL A 308 6.81 15.20 -0.90
C VAL A 308 7.54 14.00 -1.50
N ILE A 309 8.53 13.49 -0.79
CA ILE A 309 9.20 12.22 -1.10
C ILE A 309 8.38 11.13 -0.41
N ARG A 310 7.80 10.21 -1.19
CA ARG A 310 6.57 9.58 -0.73
C ARG A 310 6.43 8.10 -1.08
N ASP A 311 5.49 7.43 -0.40
CA ASP A 311 4.83 6.21 -0.83
C ASP A 311 3.36 6.47 -1.26
N SER A 312 2.59 5.40 -1.51
CA SER A 312 1.21 5.47 -1.98
C SER A 312 0.20 6.05 -0.96
N TYR A 313 0.54 6.16 0.31
CA TYR A 313 -0.31 6.86 1.28
C TYR A 313 -0.56 8.31 0.87
N SER A 314 0.42 8.94 0.26
CA SER A 314 0.31 10.32 -0.19
C SER A 314 -0.71 10.53 -1.32
N ASP A 315 -1.18 9.49 -2.01
CA ASP A 315 -2.18 9.64 -3.08
C ASP A 315 -3.50 10.20 -2.54
N ALA A 316 -3.98 9.71 -1.39
CA ALA A 316 -5.19 10.24 -0.74
C ALA A 316 -4.94 11.55 0.02
N LEU A 317 -3.69 11.85 0.40
CA LEU A 317 -3.26 13.08 1.07
C LEU A 317 -3.13 14.26 0.10
N ALA A 318 -2.65 14.01 -1.11
CA ALA A 318 -2.31 15.06 -2.08
C ALA A 318 -3.44 16.04 -2.39
N PRO A 319 -4.72 15.63 -2.51
CA PRO A 319 -5.83 16.55 -2.66
C PRO A 319 -5.92 17.60 -1.53
N PHE A 320 -5.68 17.18 -0.29
CA PHE A 320 -5.70 18.08 0.86
C PHE A 320 -4.49 19.04 0.86
N LEU A 321 -3.29 18.51 0.58
CA LEU A 321 -2.09 19.36 0.47
C LEU A 321 -2.29 20.47 -0.57
N ALA A 322 -2.91 20.16 -1.71
CA ALA A 322 -3.21 21.13 -2.75
C ALA A 322 -4.22 22.24 -2.33
N GLN A 323 -4.89 22.11 -1.16
CA GLN A 323 -5.70 23.20 -0.62
C GLN A 323 -4.84 24.29 0.06
N SER A 324 -3.71 23.90 0.63
CA SER A 324 -2.82 24.80 1.39
C SER A 324 -1.58 25.23 0.62
N TRP A 325 -1.11 24.44 -0.34
CA TRP A 325 0.14 24.65 -1.05
C TRP A 325 -0.10 25.04 -2.51
N GLN A 326 0.63 26.05 -3.00
CA GLN A 326 0.54 26.51 -4.40
C GLN A 326 1.02 25.43 -5.38
N GLU A 327 2.10 24.72 -5.03
CA GLU A 327 2.59 23.59 -5.78
C GLU A 327 2.91 22.42 -4.81
N VAL A 328 2.42 21.23 -5.12
CA VAL A 328 2.75 19.98 -4.42
C VAL A 328 3.41 19.04 -5.41
N HIS A 329 4.69 18.77 -5.22
CA HIS A 329 5.47 17.86 -6.05
C HIS A 329 5.56 16.50 -5.36
N LEU A 330 4.98 15.46 -5.95
CA LEU A 330 4.95 14.10 -5.41
C LEU A 330 6.06 13.30 -6.07
N PHE A 331 7.14 13.05 -5.37
CA PHE A 331 8.32 12.35 -5.86
C PHE A 331 8.35 10.92 -5.31
N ASP A 332 8.10 9.94 -6.16
CA ASP A 332 8.06 8.54 -5.79
C ASP A 332 9.40 7.85 -6.11
N VAL A 333 10.21 7.62 -5.07
CA VAL A 333 11.55 7.03 -5.21
C VAL A 333 11.56 5.61 -5.77
N ARG A 334 10.41 4.92 -5.78
CA ARG A 334 10.29 3.58 -6.37
C ARG A 334 10.46 3.61 -7.89
N TYR A 335 10.09 4.73 -8.51
CA TYR A 335 10.03 4.91 -9.96
C TYR A 335 10.89 6.07 -10.46
N ASN A 336 11.24 7.03 -9.59
CA ASN A 336 12.06 8.17 -9.91
C ASN A 336 13.42 8.06 -9.20
N LEU A 337 14.48 7.83 -9.96
CA LEU A 337 15.85 7.66 -9.45
C LEU A 337 16.72 8.89 -9.67
N ASN A 338 16.15 10.03 -10.04
CA ASN A 338 16.86 11.29 -10.17
C ASN A 338 17.32 11.83 -8.80
N SER A 339 18.31 12.70 -8.79
CA SER A 339 18.76 13.38 -7.59
C SER A 339 17.65 14.24 -6.99
N VAL A 340 17.32 14.02 -5.72
CA VAL A 340 16.35 14.84 -5.00
C VAL A 340 16.92 16.23 -4.76
N GLN A 341 18.18 16.35 -4.39
CA GLN A 341 18.84 17.65 -4.19
C GLN A 341 18.76 18.52 -5.43
N GLN A 342 19.16 17.99 -6.60
CA GLN A 342 19.05 18.70 -7.87
C GLN A 342 17.61 19.10 -8.18
N TYR A 343 16.66 18.23 -7.90
CA TYR A 343 15.23 18.52 -8.11
C TYR A 343 14.76 19.70 -7.25
N VAL A 344 15.15 19.77 -5.98
CA VAL A 344 14.84 20.89 -5.06
C VAL A 344 15.36 22.21 -5.63
N GLU A 345 16.63 22.24 -6.08
CA GLU A 345 17.27 23.43 -6.63
C GLU A 345 16.61 23.90 -7.93
N GLU A 346 16.42 22.98 -8.90
CA GLU A 346 15.88 23.30 -10.22
C GLU A 346 14.43 23.78 -10.21
N ASN A 347 13.63 23.27 -9.26
CA ASN A 347 12.22 23.61 -9.15
C ASN A 347 11.92 24.68 -8.10
N HIS A 348 12.95 25.22 -7.43
CA HIS A 348 12.82 26.23 -6.38
C HIS A 348 11.79 25.82 -5.31
N ILE A 349 11.98 24.63 -4.77
CA ILE A 349 11.15 24.07 -3.70
C ILE A 349 11.36 24.89 -2.42
N ASP A 350 10.29 25.20 -1.71
CA ASP A 350 10.36 25.98 -0.45
C ASP A 350 10.51 25.07 0.77
N GLN A 351 9.90 23.88 0.76
CA GLN A 351 9.97 22.90 1.84
C GLN A 351 9.96 21.47 1.31
N VAL A 352 10.63 20.56 2.01
CA VAL A 352 10.66 19.12 1.68
C VAL A 352 10.04 18.33 2.81
N LEU A 353 9.15 17.40 2.47
CA LEU A 353 8.55 16.42 3.38
C LEU A 353 8.91 15.01 2.92
N VAL A 354 9.64 14.26 3.74
CA VAL A 354 9.84 12.81 3.55
C VAL A 354 8.74 12.10 4.31
N LEU A 355 7.81 11.48 3.60
CA LEU A 355 6.59 10.87 4.16
C LEU A 355 6.39 9.45 3.65
N PHE A 356 6.47 8.50 4.55
CA PHE A 356 6.24 7.08 4.28
C PHE A 356 5.41 6.44 5.38
N SER A 357 4.71 5.35 5.08
CA SER A 357 4.30 4.44 6.14
C SER A 357 5.53 3.78 6.78
N ALA A 358 5.46 3.44 8.06
CA ALA A 358 6.55 2.77 8.76
C ALA A 358 6.96 1.46 8.06
N SER A 359 5.98 0.71 7.55
CA SER A 359 6.19 -0.52 6.78
C SER A 359 6.96 -0.30 5.48
N ASN A 360 6.54 0.70 4.68
CA ASN A 360 7.18 0.96 3.39
C ASN A 360 8.58 1.57 3.57
N PHE A 361 8.77 2.48 4.54
CA PHE A 361 10.08 3.02 4.85
C PHE A 361 11.08 1.91 5.21
N SER A 362 10.61 0.91 5.95
CA SER A 362 11.43 -0.23 6.41
C SER A 362 11.90 -1.14 5.27
N THR A 363 11.21 -1.14 4.13
CA THR A 363 11.49 -2.06 3.01
C THR A 363 11.95 -1.37 1.72
N GLU A 364 11.78 -0.03 1.61
CA GLU A 364 12.13 0.71 0.41
C GLU A 364 13.64 0.66 0.12
N SER A 365 14.02 0.23 -1.07
CA SER A 365 15.41 0.05 -1.47
C SER A 365 16.04 1.30 -2.08
N ASN A 366 15.25 2.26 -2.55
CA ASN A 366 15.70 3.40 -3.35
C ASN A 366 15.83 4.71 -2.55
N LEU A 367 15.72 4.66 -1.21
CA LEU A 367 15.90 5.85 -0.37
C LEU A 367 17.24 6.56 -0.57
N PHE A 368 18.25 5.84 -1.10
CA PHE A 368 19.57 6.41 -1.40
C PHE A 368 19.55 7.58 -2.41
N VAL A 369 18.47 7.75 -3.18
CA VAL A 369 18.33 8.90 -4.11
C VAL A 369 18.23 10.24 -3.37
N MET A 370 17.84 10.22 -2.09
CA MET A 370 17.83 11.39 -1.22
C MET A 370 19.23 11.89 -0.86
N SER A 371 20.24 11.04 -0.97
CA SER A 371 21.64 11.39 -0.65
C SER A 371 22.47 11.82 -1.87
N ARG A 372 21.84 12.05 -3.02
CA ARG A 372 22.48 12.40 -4.29
C ARG A 372 22.12 13.80 -4.74
#